data_cbde23350732a6b7dc12d3693a67ed48
#
_entry.id   cbde23350732a6b7dc12d3693a67ed48
#
_cell.length_a   1.000
_cell.length_b   1.000
_cell.length_c   1.000
_cell.angle_alpha   90.00
_cell.angle_beta   90.00
_cell.angle_gamma   90.00
#
_symmetry.space_group_name_H-M   'P 1'
#
loop_
_entity.id
_entity.type
_entity.pdbx_description
1 polymer ?
#
loop_
_entity_poly.entity_id
_entity_poly.type
_entity_poly.pdbx_seq_one_letter_code
_entity_poly.pdbx_strand_id
1 'polypeptide(L)'
;MPGPRRFPLPLIAAFFALYVIWGSTYLVIRIGVEYWPPLMLAGIRFCTAGALMYGYLRWRGVPAPTWAQWKAAGMIGILLLTFGHGAVRVAEHSGVTSGVAALAVATVPLFTLLCGYFWGARNTRLEWAGVILGMIGIAMLNMGSNLQSSPLGAGLLLFAAASWAFGSVWSRHLPLPQGAMASAAEMLIAGVVLLIGSALKVEHLQAMPPVGGWLALAYLTVFGSIIAFNAYMY
;
A
#
# COMPACT_ATOMS: atom_id res chain seq x y z
N MET A 1 -16.62 3.27 37.75
CA MET A 1 -15.69 3.93 36.77
C MET A 1 -15.04 2.80 35.97
N PRO A 2 -15.13 2.72 34.66
CA PRO A 2 -14.39 1.74 33.89
C PRO A 2 -12.91 2.09 34.00
N GLY A 3 -12.09 1.11 34.44
CA GLY A 3 -10.64 1.27 34.59
C GLY A 3 -9.97 1.63 33.26
N PRO A 4 -8.73 2.17 33.27
CA PRO A 4 -8.04 2.59 32.07
C PRO A 4 -7.94 1.42 31.10
N ARG A 5 -8.53 1.56 29.89
CA ARG A 5 -8.42 0.58 28.80
C ARG A 5 -6.95 0.46 28.43
N ARG A 6 -6.26 -0.56 28.93
CA ARG A 6 -4.91 -0.89 28.46
C ARG A 6 -5.03 -1.36 27.03
N PHE A 7 -4.43 -0.65 26.09
CA PHE A 7 -4.30 -1.13 24.72
C PHE A 7 -3.56 -2.48 24.72
N PRO A 8 -4.08 -3.50 24.07
CA PRO A 8 -3.40 -4.80 24.03
C PRO A 8 -2.04 -4.64 23.34
N LEU A 9 -1.00 -5.24 23.92
CA LEU A 9 0.36 -5.18 23.40
C LEU A 9 0.48 -5.51 21.90
N PRO A 10 -0.28 -6.50 21.35
CA PRO A 10 -0.26 -6.76 19.91
C PRO A 10 -0.72 -5.57 19.06
N LEU A 11 -1.70 -4.80 19.51
CA LEU A 11 -2.19 -3.62 18.81
C LEU A 11 -1.11 -2.52 18.77
N ILE A 12 -0.41 -2.29 19.88
CA ILE A 12 0.70 -1.35 19.94
C ILE A 12 1.82 -1.79 19.01
N ALA A 13 2.16 -3.09 19.00
CA ALA A 13 3.17 -3.65 18.11
C ALA A 13 2.78 -3.52 16.63
N ALA A 14 1.50 -3.72 16.28
CA ALA A 14 1.00 -3.53 14.92
C ALA A 14 1.13 -2.07 14.48
N PHE A 15 0.74 -1.10 15.30
CA PHE A 15 0.93 0.32 14.98
C PHE A 15 2.40 0.70 14.85
N PHE A 16 3.26 0.24 15.75
CA PHE A 16 4.70 0.47 15.67
C PHE A 16 5.27 -0.11 14.36
N ALA A 17 4.92 -1.35 14.02
CA ALA A 17 5.34 -1.97 12.77
C ALA A 17 4.87 -1.16 11.55
N LEU A 18 3.62 -0.69 11.53
CA LEU A 18 3.10 0.15 10.45
C LEU A 18 3.87 1.46 10.31
N TYR A 19 4.04 2.20 11.39
CA TYR A 19 4.72 3.50 11.34
C TYR A 19 6.19 3.39 10.92
N VAL A 20 6.93 2.42 11.49
CA VAL A 20 8.35 2.26 11.19
C VAL A 20 8.55 1.64 9.82
N ILE A 21 7.85 0.53 9.53
CA ILE A 21 8.07 -0.22 8.30
C ILE A 21 7.51 0.53 7.09
N TRP A 22 6.26 0.99 7.14
CA TRP A 22 5.71 1.73 6.00
C TRP A 22 6.35 3.11 5.84
N GLY A 23 6.73 3.77 6.93
CA GLY A 23 7.46 5.03 6.86
C GLY A 23 8.80 4.88 6.12
N SER A 24 9.57 3.84 6.42
CA SER A 24 10.82 3.53 5.73
C SER A 24 10.63 2.96 4.31
N THR A 25 9.45 2.40 4.01
CA THR A 25 9.15 1.78 2.70
C THR A 25 9.30 2.77 1.55
N TYR A 26 8.91 4.03 1.71
CA TYR A 26 9.07 5.06 0.68
C TYR A 26 10.53 5.29 0.30
N LEU A 27 11.41 5.39 1.29
CA LEU A 27 12.85 5.49 1.04
C LEU A 27 13.38 4.27 0.28
N VAL A 28 12.98 3.07 0.71
CA VAL A 28 13.46 1.82 0.07
C VAL A 28 12.87 1.64 -1.33
N ILE A 29 11.62 2.10 -1.57
CA ILE A 29 11.05 2.16 -2.93
C ILE A 29 11.92 3.09 -3.80
N ARG A 30 12.27 4.28 -3.31
CA ARG A 30 13.11 5.23 -4.05
C ARG A 30 14.45 4.61 -4.44
N ILE A 31 15.13 3.93 -3.53
CA ILE A 31 16.37 3.19 -3.82
C ILE A 31 16.09 2.06 -4.83
N GLY A 32 14.98 1.33 -4.66
CA GLY A 32 14.64 0.21 -5.54
C GLY A 32 14.42 0.62 -6.99
N VAL A 33 13.70 1.73 -7.25
CA VAL A 33 13.38 2.19 -8.61
C VAL A 33 14.58 2.81 -9.34
N GLU A 34 15.72 3.02 -8.67
CA GLU A 34 16.97 3.38 -9.32
C GLU A 34 17.59 2.19 -10.09
N TYR A 35 17.29 0.96 -9.66
CA TYR A 35 17.88 -0.27 -10.21
C TYR A 35 16.87 -1.17 -10.90
N TRP A 36 15.59 -1.04 -10.57
CA TRP A 36 14.51 -1.86 -11.08
C TRP A 36 13.45 -0.99 -11.79
N PRO A 37 12.93 -1.44 -12.92
CA PRO A 37 11.74 -0.82 -13.48
C PRO A 37 10.58 -0.83 -12.48
N PRO A 38 9.80 0.26 -12.37
CA PRO A 38 8.88 0.46 -11.26
C PRO A 38 7.76 -0.58 -11.16
N LEU A 39 7.16 -1.00 -12.28
CA LEU A 39 6.11 -2.02 -12.26
C LEU A 39 6.70 -3.42 -12.07
N MET A 40 7.87 -3.69 -12.64
CA MET A 40 8.59 -4.95 -12.45
C MET A 40 8.96 -5.16 -10.98
N LEU A 41 9.55 -4.15 -10.32
CA LEU A 41 9.87 -4.19 -8.89
C LEU A 41 8.64 -4.50 -8.05
N ALA A 42 7.53 -3.81 -8.32
CA ALA A 42 6.29 -4.02 -7.60
C ALA A 42 5.70 -5.42 -7.83
N GLY A 43 5.70 -5.86 -9.09
CA GLY A 43 5.15 -7.15 -9.47
C GLY A 43 5.93 -8.32 -8.85
N ILE A 44 7.26 -8.32 -8.97
CA ILE A 44 8.12 -9.36 -8.35
C ILE A 44 7.93 -9.36 -6.84
N ARG A 45 7.95 -8.18 -6.20
CA ARG A 45 7.73 -8.04 -4.76
C ARG A 45 6.43 -8.70 -4.32
N PHE A 46 5.31 -8.34 -4.95
CA PHE A 46 3.99 -8.80 -4.52
C PHE A 46 3.74 -10.27 -4.90
N CYS A 47 4.19 -10.73 -6.06
CA CYS A 47 4.12 -12.14 -6.40
C CYS A 47 4.91 -13.00 -5.41
N THR A 48 6.14 -12.59 -5.07
CA THR A 48 6.98 -13.34 -4.12
C THR A 48 6.37 -13.33 -2.72
N ALA A 49 5.97 -12.17 -2.21
CA ALA A 49 5.34 -12.07 -0.89
C ALA A 49 4.03 -12.87 -0.81
N GLY A 50 3.17 -12.72 -1.82
CA GLY A 50 1.90 -13.44 -1.90
C GLY A 50 2.08 -14.94 -2.00
N ALA A 51 3.04 -15.43 -2.82
CA ALA A 51 3.33 -16.85 -2.97
C ALA A 51 3.87 -17.45 -1.68
N LEU A 52 4.80 -16.78 -0.99
CA LEU A 52 5.35 -17.23 0.29
C LEU A 52 4.25 -17.30 1.37
N MET A 53 3.42 -16.24 1.48
CA MET A 53 2.32 -16.22 2.43
C MET A 53 1.27 -17.27 2.12
N TYR A 54 0.84 -17.37 0.87
CA TYR A 54 -0.15 -18.34 0.42
C TYR A 54 0.34 -19.77 0.69
N GLY A 55 1.57 -20.09 0.28
CA GLY A 55 2.19 -21.40 0.50
C GLY A 55 2.29 -21.75 1.98
N TYR A 56 2.76 -20.82 2.81
CA TYR A 56 2.84 -21.01 4.27
C TYR A 56 1.47 -21.25 4.89
N LEU A 57 0.45 -20.45 4.54
CA LEU A 57 -0.90 -20.59 5.08
C LEU A 57 -1.55 -21.92 4.64
N ARG A 58 -1.34 -22.33 3.38
CA ARG A 58 -1.81 -23.62 2.89
C ARG A 58 -1.14 -24.80 3.63
N TRP A 59 0.17 -24.69 3.86
CA TRP A 59 0.91 -25.67 4.68
C TRP A 59 0.38 -25.75 6.12
N ARG A 60 -0.04 -24.59 6.69
CA ARG A 60 -0.69 -24.52 8.01
C ARG A 60 -2.14 -25.03 8.03
N GLY A 61 -2.67 -25.51 6.90
CA GLY A 61 -4.02 -26.06 6.79
C GLY A 61 -5.12 -25.01 6.59
N VAL A 62 -4.78 -23.73 6.37
CA VAL A 62 -5.79 -22.70 6.06
C VAL A 62 -6.44 -23.05 4.71
N PRO A 63 -7.78 -23.06 4.61
CA PRO A 63 -8.47 -23.42 3.35
C PRO A 63 -8.12 -22.45 2.23
N ALA A 64 -8.10 -22.97 0.99
CA ALA A 64 -7.91 -22.12 -0.18
C ALA A 64 -9.12 -21.19 -0.35
N PRO A 65 -8.91 -19.96 -0.84
CA PRO A 65 -10.00 -19.06 -1.15
C PRO A 65 -10.94 -19.64 -2.19
N THR A 66 -12.25 -19.43 -2.02
CA THR A 66 -13.25 -19.73 -3.04
C THR A 66 -13.11 -18.80 -4.24
N TRP A 67 -13.75 -19.14 -5.37
CA TRP A 67 -13.72 -18.29 -6.57
C TRP A 67 -14.27 -16.87 -6.29
N ALA A 68 -15.31 -16.75 -5.47
CA ALA A 68 -15.86 -15.45 -5.06
C ALA A 68 -14.84 -14.64 -4.25
N GLN A 69 -14.11 -15.29 -3.35
CA GLN A 69 -13.05 -14.69 -2.55
C GLN A 69 -11.84 -14.27 -3.41
N TRP A 70 -11.45 -15.08 -4.39
CA TRP A 70 -10.40 -14.70 -5.35
C TRP A 70 -10.78 -13.45 -6.16
N LYS A 71 -12.03 -13.38 -6.64
CA LYS A 71 -12.52 -12.17 -7.34
C LYS A 71 -12.49 -10.94 -6.44
N ALA A 72 -13.00 -11.07 -5.22
CA ALA A 72 -13.00 -9.97 -4.25
C ALA A 72 -11.57 -9.51 -3.92
N ALA A 73 -10.67 -10.45 -3.60
CA ALA A 73 -9.26 -10.16 -3.35
C ALA A 73 -8.58 -9.52 -4.57
N GLY A 74 -8.91 -9.96 -5.78
CA GLY A 74 -8.40 -9.35 -7.02
C GLY A 74 -8.81 -7.90 -7.18
N MET A 75 -10.09 -7.58 -6.99
CA MET A 75 -10.56 -6.20 -7.05
C MET A 75 -9.86 -5.30 -6.02
N ILE A 76 -9.77 -5.77 -4.78
CA ILE A 76 -9.09 -5.01 -3.70
C ILE A 76 -7.59 -4.92 -3.96
N GLY A 77 -6.93 -6.00 -4.33
CA GLY A 77 -5.51 -6.02 -4.67
C GLY A 77 -5.16 -5.05 -5.82
N ILE A 78 -5.99 -4.95 -6.85
CA ILE A 78 -5.82 -3.98 -7.93
C ILE A 78 -5.93 -2.54 -7.38
N LEU A 79 -6.94 -2.25 -6.57
CA LEU A 79 -7.14 -0.92 -6.02
C LEU A 79 -6.02 -0.51 -5.05
N LEU A 80 -5.65 -1.37 -4.11
CA LEU A 80 -4.65 -1.06 -3.09
C LEU A 80 -3.22 -1.17 -3.64
N LEU A 81 -2.91 -2.27 -4.30
CA LEU A 81 -1.53 -2.62 -4.62
C LEU A 81 -1.13 -2.19 -6.02
N THR A 82 -1.99 -2.41 -7.01
CA THR A 82 -1.66 -2.01 -8.38
C THR A 82 -1.79 -0.49 -8.54
N PHE A 83 -2.95 0.08 -8.24
CA PHE A 83 -3.18 1.51 -8.39
C PHE A 83 -2.56 2.30 -7.22
N GLY A 84 -2.74 1.87 -5.97
CA GLY A 84 -2.15 2.53 -4.82
C GLY A 84 -0.63 2.50 -4.87
N HIS A 85 -0.01 1.36 -4.62
CA HIS A 85 1.45 1.27 -4.61
C HIS A 85 2.12 1.38 -5.97
N GLY A 86 1.47 0.96 -7.05
CA GLY A 86 2.01 1.09 -8.40
C GLY A 86 2.18 2.56 -8.80
N ALA A 87 1.15 3.38 -8.58
CA ALA A 87 1.19 4.80 -8.91
C ALA A 87 2.25 5.57 -8.08
N VAL A 88 2.43 5.23 -6.80
CA VAL A 88 3.51 5.81 -5.97
C VAL A 88 4.87 5.55 -6.59
N ARG A 89 5.16 4.32 -7.05
CA ARG A 89 6.45 3.98 -7.66
C ARG A 89 6.68 4.71 -8.97
N VAL A 90 5.64 4.84 -9.78
CA VAL A 90 5.73 5.61 -11.03
C VAL A 90 6.02 7.09 -10.73
N ALA A 91 5.38 7.65 -9.69
CA ALA A 91 5.64 9.03 -9.26
C ALA A 91 7.08 9.21 -8.76
N GLU A 92 7.59 8.31 -7.91
CA GLU A 92 8.98 8.37 -7.41
C GLU A 92 10.00 8.16 -8.54
N HIS A 93 9.74 7.25 -9.46
CA HIS A 93 10.58 7.07 -10.66
C HIS A 93 10.60 8.33 -11.54
N SER A 94 9.49 9.07 -11.59
CA SER A 94 9.38 10.35 -12.31
C SER A 94 10.03 11.54 -11.58
N GLY A 95 10.76 11.30 -10.49
CA GLY A 95 11.56 12.30 -9.79
C GLY A 95 10.93 12.90 -8.53
N VAL A 96 9.73 12.46 -8.13
CA VAL A 96 9.15 12.86 -6.84
C VAL A 96 9.95 12.25 -5.70
N THR A 97 10.32 13.06 -4.70
CA THR A 97 11.06 12.56 -3.54
C THR A 97 10.19 11.68 -2.64
N SER A 98 10.80 10.70 -1.97
CA SER A 98 10.09 9.78 -1.07
C SER A 98 9.37 10.49 0.08
N GLY A 99 9.93 11.58 0.60
CA GLY A 99 9.29 12.39 1.63
C GLY A 99 8.01 13.07 1.13
N VAL A 100 8.04 13.62 -0.09
CA VAL A 100 6.86 14.22 -0.73
C VAL A 100 5.82 13.17 -1.05
N ALA A 101 6.23 11.98 -1.53
CA ALA A 101 5.32 10.88 -1.78
C ALA A 101 4.62 10.41 -0.49
N ALA A 102 5.37 10.27 0.61
CA ALA A 102 4.81 9.91 1.92
C ALA A 102 3.79 10.96 2.43
N LEU A 103 4.12 12.25 2.30
CA LEU A 103 3.21 13.34 2.68
C LEU A 103 1.94 13.37 1.83
N ALA A 104 2.05 13.17 0.52
CA ALA A 104 0.88 13.15 -0.37
C ALA A 104 -0.04 11.95 -0.07
N VAL A 105 0.53 10.78 0.21
CA VAL A 105 -0.24 9.59 0.59
C VAL A 105 -0.89 9.76 1.99
N ALA A 106 -0.38 10.63 2.86
CA ALA A 106 -1.04 10.97 4.13
C ALA A 106 -2.42 11.65 3.95
N THR A 107 -2.85 11.95 2.71
CA THR A 107 -4.24 12.34 2.39
C THR A 107 -5.25 11.18 2.41
N VAL A 108 -4.81 9.93 2.53
CA VAL A 108 -5.69 8.73 2.61
C VAL A 108 -6.83 8.87 3.61
N PRO A 109 -6.65 9.39 4.84
CA PRO A 109 -7.76 9.57 5.78
C PRO A 109 -8.88 10.47 5.24
N LEU A 110 -8.56 11.54 4.50
CA LEU A 110 -9.55 12.40 3.85
C LEU A 110 -10.40 11.60 2.86
N PHE A 111 -9.74 10.88 1.94
CA PHE A 111 -10.44 10.05 0.98
C PHE A 111 -11.23 8.92 1.65
N THR A 112 -10.73 8.37 2.76
CA THR A 112 -11.45 7.33 3.54
C THR A 112 -12.75 7.88 4.13
N LEU A 113 -12.77 9.09 4.68
CA LEU A 113 -13.99 9.73 5.17
C LEU A 113 -14.97 10.00 4.02
N LEU A 114 -14.47 10.53 2.89
CA LEU A 114 -15.28 10.80 1.71
C LEU A 114 -15.89 9.50 1.14
N CYS A 115 -15.07 8.46 0.96
CA CYS A 115 -15.55 7.18 0.47
C CYS A 115 -16.55 6.54 1.44
N GLY A 116 -16.28 6.57 2.75
CA GLY A 116 -17.19 6.03 3.76
C GLY A 116 -18.61 6.60 3.67
N TYR A 117 -18.74 7.84 3.27
CA TYR A 117 -20.03 8.50 3.09
C TYR A 117 -20.92 7.80 2.04
N PHE A 118 -20.33 7.26 0.96
CA PHE A 118 -21.07 6.49 -0.07
C PHE A 118 -21.70 5.20 0.48
N TRP A 119 -21.15 4.64 1.56
CA TRP A 119 -21.68 3.47 2.27
C TRP A 119 -22.45 3.84 3.54
N GLY A 120 -22.87 5.11 3.67
CA GLY A 120 -23.71 5.57 4.77
C GLY A 120 -22.98 5.78 6.10
N ALA A 121 -21.65 5.82 6.10
CA ALA A 121 -20.89 6.17 7.30
C ALA A 121 -21.20 7.61 7.72
N ARG A 122 -21.53 7.80 9.01
CA ARG A 122 -21.76 9.13 9.59
C ARG A 122 -20.47 9.54 10.32
N ASN A 123 -19.68 10.35 9.65
CA ASN A 123 -18.46 10.89 10.22
C ASN A 123 -18.78 11.95 11.27
N THR A 124 -18.08 11.91 12.39
CA THR A 124 -18.24 12.88 13.49
C THR A 124 -17.56 14.21 13.16
N ARG A 125 -17.97 15.29 13.83
CA ARG A 125 -17.31 16.59 13.70
C ARG A 125 -15.83 16.54 14.11
N LEU A 126 -15.48 15.66 15.07
CA LEU A 126 -14.10 15.49 15.53
C LEU A 126 -13.22 14.83 14.47
N GLU A 127 -13.74 13.83 13.74
CA GLU A 127 -13.05 13.20 12.62
C GLU A 127 -12.77 14.20 11.50
N TRP A 128 -13.75 15.02 11.11
CA TRP A 128 -13.55 16.09 10.14
C TRP A 128 -12.53 17.13 10.62
N ALA A 129 -12.60 17.55 11.88
CA ALA A 129 -11.63 18.50 12.44
C ALA A 129 -10.21 17.93 12.42
N GLY A 130 -10.04 16.65 12.76
CA GLY A 130 -8.74 15.97 12.70
C GLY A 130 -8.18 15.89 11.28
N VAL A 131 -9.01 15.54 10.29
CA VAL A 131 -8.60 15.49 8.88
C VAL A 131 -8.26 16.89 8.35
N ILE A 132 -9.05 17.91 8.65
CA ILE A 132 -8.77 19.29 8.22
C ILE A 132 -7.44 19.76 8.81
N LEU A 133 -7.20 19.53 10.10
CA LEU A 133 -5.93 19.88 10.75
C LEU A 133 -4.75 19.13 10.11
N GLY A 134 -4.90 17.83 9.84
CA GLY A 134 -3.90 17.03 9.13
C GLY A 134 -3.62 17.55 7.72
N MET A 135 -4.66 17.94 6.97
CA MET A 135 -4.51 18.51 5.63
C MET A 135 -3.79 19.86 5.64
N ILE A 136 -4.05 20.71 6.64
CA ILE A 136 -3.29 21.96 6.84
C ILE A 136 -1.80 21.63 7.08
N GLY A 137 -1.49 20.66 7.95
CA GLY A 137 -0.12 20.22 8.19
C GLY A 137 0.57 19.70 6.93
N ILE A 138 -0.12 18.87 6.14
CA ILE A 138 0.38 18.36 4.85
C ILE A 138 0.64 19.53 3.88
N ALA A 139 -0.27 20.48 3.77
CA ALA A 139 -0.11 21.64 2.90
C ALA A 139 1.11 22.48 3.32
N MET A 140 1.28 22.74 4.61
CA MET A 140 2.45 23.47 5.13
C MET A 140 3.78 22.76 4.84
N LEU A 141 3.83 21.44 5.03
CA LEU A 141 5.04 20.64 4.77
C LEU A 141 5.36 20.53 3.27
N ASN A 142 4.36 20.64 2.39
CA ASN A 142 4.57 20.64 0.95
C ASN A 142 4.87 22.02 0.36
N MET A 143 4.82 23.09 1.13
CA MET A 143 5.23 24.42 0.69
C MET A 143 6.73 24.41 0.30
N GLY A 144 7.01 24.72 -0.96
CA GLY A 144 8.37 24.66 -1.49
C GLY A 144 8.89 23.26 -1.87
N SER A 145 8.04 22.24 -1.84
CA SER A 145 8.40 20.90 -2.28
C SER A 145 8.47 20.80 -3.83
N ASN A 146 9.19 19.78 -4.33
CA ASN A 146 9.26 19.52 -5.76
C ASN A 146 7.95 18.93 -6.36
N LEU A 147 6.90 18.75 -5.56
CA LEU A 147 5.60 18.34 -6.03
C LEU A 147 4.96 19.38 -6.97
N GLN A 148 5.25 20.65 -6.74
CA GLN A 148 4.78 21.75 -7.59
C GLN A 148 5.42 21.70 -8.99
N SER A 149 6.63 21.18 -9.10
CA SER A 149 7.34 21.00 -10.39
C SER A 149 6.96 19.73 -11.14
N SER A 150 6.14 18.84 -10.54
CA SER A 150 5.69 17.59 -11.15
C SER A 150 4.17 17.40 -10.99
N PRO A 151 3.34 18.08 -11.81
CA PRO A 151 1.88 17.93 -11.73
C PRO A 151 1.41 16.50 -11.97
N LEU A 152 2.08 15.76 -12.86
CA LEU A 152 1.80 14.36 -13.11
C LEU A 152 2.08 13.51 -11.86
N GLY A 153 3.21 13.74 -11.19
CA GLY A 153 3.56 13.06 -9.94
C GLY A 153 2.54 13.33 -8.83
N ALA A 154 2.10 14.59 -8.68
CA ALA A 154 1.06 14.97 -7.74
C ALA A 154 -0.27 14.25 -8.03
N GLY A 155 -0.70 14.23 -9.30
CA GLY A 155 -1.90 13.53 -9.74
C GLY A 155 -1.84 12.03 -9.45
N LEU A 156 -0.70 11.38 -9.73
CA LEU A 156 -0.50 9.96 -9.44
C LEU A 156 -0.57 9.64 -7.95
N LEU A 157 0.00 10.49 -7.10
CA LEU A 157 -0.03 10.29 -5.64
C LEU A 157 -1.43 10.48 -5.05
N LEU A 158 -2.18 11.50 -5.51
CA LEU A 158 -3.57 11.68 -5.10
C LEU A 158 -4.46 10.54 -5.59
N PHE A 159 -4.27 10.08 -6.82
CA PHE A 159 -4.93 8.89 -7.36
C PHE A 159 -4.62 7.64 -6.52
N ALA A 160 -3.34 7.45 -6.15
CA ALA A 160 -2.92 6.36 -5.27
C ALA A 160 -3.65 6.39 -3.93
N ALA A 161 -3.70 7.56 -3.28
CA ALA A 161 -4.38 7.75 -2.00
C ALA A 161 -5.88 7.51 -2.10
N ALA A 162 -6.54 8.03 -3.15
CA ALA A 162 -7.96 7.83 -3.39
C ALA A 162 -8.30 6.36 -3.66
N SER A 163 -7.51 5.68 -4.52
CA SER A 163 -7.68 4.26 -4.83
C SER A 163 -7.50 3.37 -3.61
N TRP A 164 -6.49 3.67 -2.79
CA TRP A 164 -6.26 2.97 -1.51
C TRP A 164 -7.45 3.14 -0.57
N ALA A 165 -7.90 4.36 -0.36
CA ALA A 165 -9.02 4.67 0.53
C ALA A 165 -10.32 4.00 0.07
N PHE A 166 -10.64 4.09 -1.22
CA PHE A 166 -11.81 3.44 -1.80
C PHE A 166 -11.75 1.92 -1.62
N GLY A 167 -10.63 1.29 -1.98
CA GLY A 167 -10.45 -0.15 -1.81
C GLY A 167 -10.55 -0.59 -0.35
N SER A 168 -9.95 0.18 0.58
CA SER A 168 -10.01 -0.12 2.02
C SER A 168 -11.42 -0.03 2.59
N VAL A 169 -12.23 0.94 2.16
CA VAL A 169 -13.63 1.02 2.58
C VAL A 169 -14.46 -0.08 1.94
N TRP A 170 -14.28 -0.32 0.64
CA TRP A 170 -15.05 -1.31 -0.10
C TRP A 170 -14.74 -2.75 0.32
N SER A 171 -13.50 -3.03 0.75
CA SER A 171 -13.09 -4.36 1.24
C SER A 171 -13.98 -4.90 2.37
N ARG A 172 -14.52 -4.01 3.19
CA ARG A 172 -15.42 -4.37 4.30
C ARG A 172 -16.78 -4.92 3.86
N HIS A 173 -17.14 -4.72 2.59
CA HIS A 173 -18.40 -5.13 1.99
C HIS A 173 -18.27 -6.31 1.02
N LEU A 174 -17.06 -6.86 0.88
CA LEU A 174 -16.78 -7.95 -0.04
C LEU A 174 -16.46 -9.25 0.72
N PRO A 175 -16.80 -10.41 0.12
CA PRO A 175 -16.48 -11.72 0.70
C PRO A 175 -14.99 -12.02 0.55
N LEU A 176 -14.15 -11.37 1.32
CA LEU A 176 -12.70 -11.62 1.33
C LEU A 176 -12.36 -12.88 2.13
N PRO A 177 -11.25 -13.56 1.83
CA PRO A 177 -10.69 -14.58 2.72
C PRO A 177 -10.39 -13.99 4.11
N GLN A 178 -10.35 -14.82 5.13
CA GLN A 178 -10.08 -14.35 6.50
C GLN A 178 -8.58 -14.10 6.73
N GLY A 179 -8.26 -13.04 7.45
CA GLY A 179 -6.93 -12.72 7.95
C GLY A 179 -5.86 -12.64 6.84
N ALA A 180 -4.68 -13.17 7.12
CA ALA A 180 -3.52 -13.12 6.22
C ALA A 180 -3.75 -13.76 4.83
N MET A 181 -4.76 -14.64 4.68
CA MET A 181 -5.08 -15.23 3.38
C MET A 181 -5.66 -14.18 2.41
N ALA A 182 -6.37 -13.16 2.90
CA ALA A 182 -6.81 -12.04 2.06
C ALA A 182 -5.61 -11.30 1.47
N SER A 183 -4.66 -10.89 2.33
CA SER A 183 -3.44 -10.21 1.88
C SER A 183 -2.63 -11.06 0.90
N ALA A 184 -2.52 -12.37 1.12
CA ALA A 184 -1.81 -13.26 0.21
C ALA A 184 -2.47 -13.31 -1.18
N ALA A 185 -3.80 -13.43 -1.23
CA ALA A 185 -4.55 -13.45 -2.48
C ALA A 185 -4.51 -12.11 -3.21
N GLU A 186 -4.64 -11.00 -2.49
CA GLU A 186 -4.53 -9.64 -3.02
C GLU A 186 -3.16 -9.40 -3.66
N MET A 187 -2.08 -9.77 -2.95
CA MET A 187 -0.71 -9.62 -3.44
C MET A 187 -0.45 -10.48 -4.68
N LEU A 188 -0.91 -11.73 -4.72
CA LEU A 188 -0.72 -12.59 -5.88
C LEU A 188 -1.35 -11.99 -7.13
N ILE A 189 -2.62 -11.58 -7.05
CA ILE A 189 -3.32 -11.03 -8.21
C ILE A 189 -2.71 -9.67 -8.62
N ALA A 190 -2.50 -8.77 -7.65
CA ALA A 190 -1.90 -7.48 -7.93
C ALA A 190 -0.48 -7.62 -8.51
N GLY A 191 0.30 -8.56 -7.99
CA GLY A 191 1.65 -8.84 -8.49
C GLY A 191 1.63 -9.29 -9.95
N VAL A 192 0.74 -10.21 -10.30
CA VAL A 192 0.56 -10.67 -11.69
C VAL A 192 0.13 -9.51 -12.60
N VAL A 193 -0.86 -8.70 -12.18
CA VAL A 193 -1.34 -7.55 -12.96
C VAL A 193 -0.22 -6.52 -13.18
N LEU A 194 0.62 -6.28 -12.17
CA LEU A 194 1.77 -5.38 -12.28
C LEU A 194 2.84 -5.93 -13.22
N LEU A 195 3.12 -7.24 -13.21
CA LEU A 195 4.05 -7.86 -14.15
C LEU A 195 3.53 -7.81 -15.59
N ILE A 196 2.22 -8.02 -15.78
CA ILE A 196 1.57 -7.83 -17.10
C ILE A 196 1.73 -6.36 -17.52
N GLY A 197 1.47 -5.40 -16.63
CA GLY A 197 1.66 -3.97 -16.89
C GLY A 197 3.10 -3.62 -17.25
N SER A 198 4.07 -4.23 -16.57
CA SER A 198 5.50 -4.09 -16.86
C SER A 198 5.84 -4.62 -18.26
N ALA A 199 5.32 -5.80 -18.60
CA ALA A 199 5.51 -6.39 -19.92
C ALA A 199 4.86 -5.54 -21.05
N LEU A 200 3.65 -5.02 -20.82
CA LEU A 200 2.96 -4.16 -21.79
C LEU A 200 3.68 -2.80 -21.98
N LYS A 201 4.32 -2.27 -20.94
CA LYS A 201 5.18 -1.09 -21.04
C LYS A 201 6.57 -1.39 -21.59
N VAL A 202 6.84 -2.66 -21.91
CA VAL A 202 8.17 -3.11 -22.38
C VAL A 202 9.26 -2.71 -21.38
N GLU A 203 8.95 -2.76 -20.07
CA GLU A 203 9.95 -2.55 -19.04
C GLU A 203 10.97 -3.70 -19.06
N HIS A 204 12.23 -3.38 -19.11
CA HIS A 204 13.33 -4.36 -19.06
C HIS A 204 14.46 -3.84 -18.19
N LEU A 205 15.20 -4.74 -17.59
CA LEU A 205 16.40 -4.42 -16.84
C LEU A 205 17.48 -3.95 -17.81
N GLN A 206 18.01 -2.76 -17.58
CA GLN A 206 19.15 -2.25 -18.37
C GLN A 206 20.44 -2.98 -18.02
N ALA A 207 20.58 -3.40 -16.76
CA ALA A 207 21.67 -4.21 -16.24
C ALA A 207 21.20 -5.02 -15.04
N MET A 208 21.97 -6.04 -14.63
CA MET A 208 21.67 -6.76 -13.37
C MET A 208 21.78 -5.80 -12.19
N PRO A 209 20.74 -5.72 -11.34
CA PRO A 209 20.77 -4.85 -10.19
C PRO A 209 21.92 -5.19 -9.25
N PRO A 210 22.60 -4.18 -8.69
CA PRO A 210 23.62 -4.40 -7.68
C PRO A 210 23.01 -4.96 -6.39
N VAL A 211 23.85 -5.36 -5.44
CA VAL A 211 23.42 -5.90 -4.14
C VAL A 211 22.39 -4.99 -3.45
N GLY A 212 22.56 -3.66 -3.54
CA GLY A 212 21.60 -2.69 -2.99
C GLY A 212 20.19 -2.82 -3.60
N GLY A 213 20.09 -3.07 -4.90
CA GLY A 213 18.80 -3.29 -5.59
C GLY A 213 18.11 -4.59 -5.11
N TRP A 214 18.86 -5.66 -4.91
CA TRP A 214 18.34 -6.92 -4.37
C TRP A 214 17.94 -6.79 -2.89
N LEU A 215 18.73 -6.08 -2.08
CA LEU A 215 18.39 -5.79 -0.68
C LEU A 215 17.13 -4.95 -0.56
N ALA A 216 16.95 -3.95 -1.43
CA ALA A 216 15.71 -3.16 -1.49
C ALA A 216 14.50 -4.06 -1.82
N LEU A 217 14.60 -4.93 -2.82
CA LEU A 217 13.53 -5.88 -3.15
C LEU A 217 13.23 -6.84 -1.99
N ALA A 218 14.25 -7.39 -1.34
CA ALA A 218 14.09 -8.29 -0.19
C ALA A 218 13.42 -7.58 0.99
N TYR A 219 13.88 -6.38 1.33
CA TYR A 219 13.28 -5.56 2.38
C TYR A 219 11.80 -5.26 2.09
N LEU A 220 11.50 -4.79 0.89
CA LEU A 220 10.14 -4.49 0.48
C LEU A 220 9.24 -5.73 0.49
N THR A 221 9.78 -6.90 0.14
CA THR A 221 9.04 -8.17 0.15
C THR A 221 8.73 -8.61 1.57
N VAL A 222 9.72 -8.69 2.44
CA VAL A 222 9.57 -9.23 3.79
C VAL A 222 8.90 -8.21 4.71
N PHE A 223 9.53 -7.05 4.89
CA PHE A 223 9.03 -6.05 5.84
C PHE A 223 7.86 -5.26 5.26
N GLY A 224 8.02 -4.68 4.08
CA GLY A 224 7.02 -3.82 3.47
C GLY A 224 5.76 -4.56 2.97
N SER A 225 5.83 -5.86 2.70
CA SER A 225 4.67 -6.64 2.28
C SER A 225 4.23 -7.62 3.37
N ILE A 226 5.00 -8.67 3.68
CA ILE A 226 4.54 -9.75 4.56
C ILE A 226 4.22 -9.19 5.96
N ILE A 227 5.15 -8.49 6.59
CA ILE A 227 4.97 -8.01 7.96
C ILE A 227 3.96 -6.86 8.02
N ALA A 228 4.15 -5.82 7.23
CA ALA A 228 3.34 -4.62 7.32
C ALA A 228 1.88 -4.84 6.90
N PHE A 229 1.61 -5.64 5.85
CA PHE A 229 0.23 -5.96 5.46
C PHE A 229 -0.48 -6.84 6.50
N ASN A 230 0.22 -7.78 7.14
CA ASN A 230 -0.37 -8.53 8.24
C ASN A 230 -0.68 -7.63 9.44
N ALA A 231 0.18 -6.66 9.76
CA ALA A 231 -0.08 -5.67 10.79
C ALA A 231 -1.25 -4.74 10.44
N TYR A 232 -1.43 -4.39 9.15
CA TYR A 232 -2.54 -3.58 8.67
C TYR A 232 -3.90 -4.30 8.76
N MET A 233 -3.91 -5.62 8.53
CA MET A 233 -5.12 -6.45 8.57
C MET A 233 -5.50 -6.89 9.99
N TYR A 234 -4.63 -6.67 11.01
CA TYR A 234 -4.87 -6.97 12.40
C TYR A 234 -5.80 -5.93 13.05
#